data_c07dbdfc97b64df80ac1548af4f6171e
#
_entry.id   c07dbdfc97b64df80ac1548af4f6171e
#
_cell.length_a   1.000
_cell.length_b   1.000
_cell.length_c   1.000
_cell.angle_alpha   90.00
_cell.angle_beta   90.00
_cell.angle_gamma   90.00
#
_symmetry.space_group_name_H-M   'P 1'
#
loop_
_entity.id
_entity.type
_entity.pdbx_description
1 polymer ?
#
loop_
_entity_poly.entity_id
_entity_poly.type
_entity_poly.pdbx_seq_one_letter_code
_entity_poly.pdbx_strand_id
1 'polypeptide(L)'
;MKTGIIQQHNTADKKYNMQRLAESIKALASEGAELIILQELHNSLYFCQVENVNNFDLAEPIPGPSTEFFGSLAKELGVVIVTSLFEKRAAGLYHNTAVVIERDGTIAGKYRKMHIPDDPAYYEKFYFTPGDLGFHPIDTSVGRLGVLVCWDQWYPEAARLMALQGAEMLIYPTAIGFESSDEPAEQQRQR
;
A
#
# COMPACT_ATOMS: atom_id res chain seq x y z
N MET A 1 -1.72 20.67 5.33
CA MET A 1 -1.01 19.61 4.59
C MET A 1 -1.74 19.34 3.28
N LYS A 2 -1.02 19.32 2.14
CA LYS A 2 -1.55 18.90 0.84
C LYS A 2 -1.19 17.44 0.61
N THR A 3 -2.17 16.61 0.31
CA THR A 3 -1.98 15.17 0.07
C THR A 3 -2.19 14.84 -1.40
N GLY A 4 -1.26 14.10 -1.98
CA GLY A 4 -1.36 13.51 -3.31
C GLY A 4 -1.74 12.04 -3.25
N ILE A 5 -2.68 11.61 -4.08
CA ILE A 5 -3.07 10.20 -4.22
C ILE A 5 -2.77 9.77 -5.64
N ILE A 6 -2.04 8.66 -5.78
CA ILE A 6 -1.71 8.09 -7.08
C ILE A 6 -2.54 6.82 -7.29
N GLN A 7 -3.35 6.86 -8.34
CA GLN A 7 -4.06 5.70 -8.87
C GLN A 7 -3.58 5.49 -10.31
N GLN A 8 -2.86 4.40 -10.54
CA GLN A 8 -2.34 4.09 -11.87
C GLN A 8 -2.81 2.73 -12.36
N HIS A 9 -2.83 2.57 -13.68
CA HIS A 9 -2.97 1.27 -14.31
C HIS A 9 -1.60 0.58 -14.31
N ASN A 10 -1.50 -0.54 -13.59
CA ASN A 10 -0.27 -1.33 -13.54
C ASN A 10 -0.16 -2.29 -14.74
N THR A 11 1.07 -2.58 -15.12
CA THR A 11 1.42 -3.57 -16.14
C THR A 11 2.23 -4.71 -15.51
N ALA A 12 2.53 -5.75 -16.30
CA ALA A 12 3.43 -6.81 -15.86
C ALA A 12 4.90 -6.35 -15.73
N ASP A 13 5.26 -5.21 -16.34
CA ASP A 13 6.61 -4.63 -16.23
C ASP A 13 6.75 -3.78 -14.96
N LYS A 14 7.35 -4.38 -13.93
CA LYS A 14 7.64 -3.71 -12.65
C LYS A 14 8.46 -2.43 -12.84
N LYS A 15 9.45 -2.45 -13.72
CA LYS A 15 10.32 -1.29 -13.94
C LYS A 15 9.54 -0.12 -14.54
N TYR A 16 8.69 -0.40 -15.51
CA TYR A 16 7.80 0.59 -16.11
C TYR A 16 6.83 1.18 -15.08
N ASN A 17 6.19 0.32 -14.26
CA ASN A 17 5.29 0.79 -13.20
C ASN A 17 6.01 1.73 -12.23
N MET A 18 7.22 1.34 -11.79
CA MET A 18 8.03 2.15 -10.86
C MET A 18 8.45 3.51 -11.45
N GLN A 19 8.79 3.56 -12.74
CA GLN A 19 9.12 4.81 -13.42
C GLN A 19 7.92 5.76 -13.50
N ARG A 20 6.74 5.24 -13.86
CA ARG A 20 5.51 6.04 -13.89
C ARG A 20 5.13 6.57 -12.51
N LEU A 21 5.31 5.75 -11.46
CA LEU A 21 5.11 6.21 -10.08
C LEU A 21 6.06 7.35 -9.75
N ALA A 22 7.34 7.24 -10.10
CA ALA A 22 8.32 8.31 -9.85
C ALA A 22 7.93 9.62 -10.55
N GLU A 23 7.47 9.56 -11.80
CA GLU A 23 6.99 10.75 -12.53
C GLU A 23 5.78 11.39 -11.85
N SER A 24 4.80 10.57 -11.44
CA SER A 24 3.60 11.04 -10.73
C SER A 24 3.94 11.63 -9.36
N ILE A 25 4.85 11.00 -8.61
CA ILE A 25 5.33 11.50 -7.32
C ILE A 25 6.00 12.87 -7.50
N LYS A 26 6.89 13.02 -8.49
CA LYS A 26 7.57 14.30 -8.82
C LYS A 26 6.55 15.40 -9.20
N ALA A 27 5.55 15.06 -10.01
CA ALA A 27 4.51 16.01 -10.39
C ALA A 27 3.73 16.50 -9.17
N LEU A 28 3.25 15.59 -8.31
CA LEU A 28 2.52 15.95 -7.09
C LEU A 28 3.36 16.75 -6.10
N ALA A 29 4.63 16.39 -5.93
CA ALA A 29 5.56 17.15 -5.09
C ALA A 29 5.76 18.57 -5.63
N SER A 30 5.91 18.76 -6.96
CA SER A 30 6.01 20.07 -7.58
C SER A 30 4.77 20.94 -7.40
N GLU A 31 3.61 20.32 -7.22
CA GLU A 31 2.35 20.98 -6.87
C GLU A 31 2.22 21.27 -5.36
N GLY A 32 3.21 20.92 -4.56
CA GLY A 32 3.27 21.17 -3.12
C GLY A 32 2.62 20.07 -2.26
N ALA A 33 2.48 18.84 -2.78
CA ALA A 33 2.08 17.70 -1.93
C ALA A 33 3.20 17.41 -0.92
N GLU A 34 2.80 17.21 0.34
CA GLU A 34 3.69 16.88 1.46
C GLU A 34 3.60 15.39 1.85
N LEU A 35 2.44 14.79 1.57
CA LEU A 35 2.16 13.36 1.75
C LEU A 35 1.71 12.79 0.41
N ILE A 36 2.30 11.67 -0.02
CA ILE A 36 1.92 10.99 -1.26
C ILE A 36 1.56 9.54 -0.93
N ILE A 37 0.38 9.12 -1.38
CA ILE A 37 -0.18 7.80 -1.10
C ILE A 37 -0.27 7.02 -2.40
N LEU A 38 0.34 5.84 -2.41
CA LEU A 38 0.30 4.90 -3.52
C LEU A 38 -0.78 3.84 -3.28
N GLN A 39 -1.26 3.20 -4.34
CA GLN A 39 -2.23 2.11 -4.23
C GLN A 39 -1.61 0.83 -3.65
N GLU A 40 -2.42 -0.13 -3.27
CA GLU A 40 -2.00 -1.45 -2.81
C GLU A 40 -1.25 -2.21 -3.91
N LEU A 41 -0.12 -2.86 -3.55
CA LEU A 41 0.70 -3.72 -4.43
C LEU A 41 1.06 -3.05 -5.77
N HIS A 42 1.29 -1.75 -5.75
CA HIS A 42 1.39 -0.84 -6.89
C HIS A 42 2.52 -1.12 -7.89
N ASN A 43 3.48 -1.96 -7.56
CA ASN A 43 4.64 -2.23 -8.41
C ASN A 43 4.45 -3.40 -9.39
N SER A 44 3.32 -4.09 -9.34
CA SER A 44 2.97 -5.21 -10.22
C SER A 44 1.50 -5.18 -10.62
N LEU A 45 1.10 -6.05 -11.54
CA LEU A 45 -0.32 -6.39 -11.66
C LEU A 45 -0.81 -6.97 -10.34
N TYR A 46 -2.09 -6.79 -10.02
CA TYR A 46 -2.70 -7.47 -8.89
C TYR A 46 -2.76 -8.97 -9.17
N PHE A 47 -1.79 -9.68 -8.62
CA PHE A 47 -1.52 -11.09 -8.94
C PHE A 47 -2.42 -12.08 -8.16
N CYS A 48 -3.14 -11.60 -7.15
CA CYS A 48 -4.00 -12.46 -6.33
C CYS A 48 -5.30 -12.91 -7.02
N GLN A 49 -5.49 -12.56 -8.29
CA GLN A 49 -6.60 -13.09 -9.11
C GLN A 49 -6.48 -14.59 -9.38
N VAL A 50 -5.29 -15.15 -9.24
CA VAL A 50 -4.98 -16.57 -9.44
C VAL A 50 -4.01 -17.06 -8.37
N GLU A 51 -4.08 -18.35 -8.04
CA GLU A 51 -3.11 -19.03 -7.21
C GLU A 51 -1.94 -19.54 -8.08
N ASN A 52 -0.82 -18.83 -8.07
CA ASN A 52 0.35 -19.18 -8.88
C ASN A 52 1.64 -19.04 -8.08
N VAL A 53 2.32 -20.16 -7.86
CA VAL A 53 3.58 -20.17 -7.08
C VAL A 53 4.68 -19.29 -7.66
N ASN A 54 4.69 -19.04 -8.96
CA ASN A 54 5.69 -18.17 -9.58
C ASN A 54 5.55 -16.71 -9.15
N ASN A 55 4.37 -16.30 -8.68
CA ASN A 55 4.16 -14.92 -8.18
C ASN A 55 4.92 -14.63 -6.88
N PHE A 56 5.40 -15.65 -6.15
CA PHE A 56 6.26 -15.43 -4.98
C PHE A 56 7.62 -14.79 -5.35
N ASP A 57 8.04 -14.85 -6.61
CA ASP A 57 9.23 -14.16 -7.11
C ASP A 57 9.06 -12.64 -7.16
N LEU A 58 7.83 -12.13 -7.07
CA LEU A 58 7.54 -10.70 -6.97
C LEU A 58 7.84 -10.13 -5.59
N ALA A 59 7.94 -11.00 -4.56
CA ALA A 59 8.13 -10.58 -3.17
C ALA A 59 9.56 -10.09 -2.93
N GLU A 60 9.67 -9.05 -2.10
CA GLU A 60 10.95 -8.45 -1.72
C GLU A 60 11.08 -8.26 -0.21
N PRO A 61 12.30 -8.23 0.34
CA PRO A 61 12.50 -7.89 1.75
C PRO A 61 12.13 -6.43 2.02
N ILE A 62 11.85 -6.11 3.29
CA ILE A 62 11.71 -4.73 3.78
C ILE A 62 12.68 -4.54 4.95
N PRO A 63 13.73 -3.69 4.80
CA PRO A 63 14.10 -2.88 3.64
C PRO A 63 14.51 -3.70 2.41
N GLY A 64 14.31 -3.13 1.22
CA GLY A 64 14.63 -3.75 -0.05
C GLY A 64 14.47 -2.80 -1.24
N PRO A 65 14.54 -3.31 -2.47
CA PRO A 65 14.66 -2.48 -3.67
C PRO A 65 13.59 -1.40 -3.80
N SER A 66 12.31 -1.71 -3.52
CA SER A 66 11.25 -0.70 -3.62
C SER A 66 11.35 0.34 -2.50
N THR A 67 11.66 -0.04 -1.27
CA THR A 67 11.81 0.93 -0.17
C THR A 67 13.03 1.82 -0.37
N GLU A 68 14.12 1.32 -0.95
CA GLU A 68 15.31 2.12 -1.32
C GLU A 68 14.98 3.12 -2.42
N PHE A 69 14.24 2.68 -3.44
CA PHE A 69 13.80 3.53 -4.54
C PHE A 69 12.90 4.70 -4.05
N PHE A 70 11.85 4.38 -3.30
CA PHE A 70 10.96 5.41 -2.76
C PHE A 70 11.61 6.25 -1.67
N GLY A 71 12.53 5.68 -0.88
CA GLY A 71 13.34 6.41 0.09
C GLY A 71 14.19 7.49 -0.58
N SER A 72 14.81 7.16 -1.71
CA SER A 72 15.58 8.12 -2.49
C SER A 72 14.70 9.26 -3.02
N LEU A 73 13.50 8.95 -3.54
CA LEU A 73 12.53 9.94 -4.01
C LEU A 73 12.00 10.81 -2.86
N ALA A 74 11.62 10.20 -1.74
CA ALA A 74 11.14 10.91 -0.55
C ALA A 74 12.17 11.96 -0.09
N LYS A 75 13.43 11.56 -0.02
CA LYS A 75 14.55 12.43 0.36
C LYS A 75 14.81 13.53 -0.68
N GLU A 76 14.83 13.20 -1.98
CA GLU A 76 15.03 14.15 -3.07
C GLU A 76 13.97 15.26 -3.07
N LEU A 77 12.71 14.87 -2.80
CA LEU A 77 11.55 15.75 -2.93
C LEU A 77 11.07 16.36 -1.61
N GLY A 78 11.57 15.87 -0.47
CA GLY A 78 11.17 16.31 0.87
C GLY A 78 9.71 15.96 1.21
N VAL A 79 9.21 14.81 0.77
CA VAL A 79 7.83 14.34 0.95
C VAL A 79 7.77 13.05 1.75
N VAL A 80 6.65 12.82 2.45
CA VAL A 80 6.34 11.51 3.05
C VAL A 80 5.62 10.64 2.01
N ILE A 81 6.02 9.37 1.89
CA ILE A 81 5.41 8.43 0.94
C ILE A 81 4.83 7.23 1.71
N VAL A 82 3.56 6.91 1.43
CA VAL A 82 2.91 5.67 1.86
C VAL A 82 2.85 4.72 0.67
N THR A 83 3.49 3.54 0.81
CA THR A 83 3.58 2.50 -0.21
C THR A 83 3.02 1.19 0.32
N SER A 84 2.68 0.24 -0.55
CA SER A 84 2.23 -1.11 -0.19
C SER A 84 2.93 -2.14 -1.07
N LEU A 85 3.53 -3.15 -0.43
CA LEU A 85 4.47 -4.07 -1.05
C LEU A 85 4.18 -5.53 -0.69
N PHE A 86 4.57 -6.45 -1.57
CA PHE A 86 4.65 -7.87 -1.27
C PHE A 86 5.94 -8.17 -0.48
N GLU A 87 5.82 -8.22 0.86
CA GLU A 87 6.95 -8.45 1.76
C GLU A 87 7.34 -9.93 1.81
N LYS A 88 8.60 -10.26 1.50
CA LYS A 88 9.24 -11.52 1.86
C LYS A 88 9.95 -11.36 3.20
N ARG A 89 9.29 -11.74 4.29
CA ARG A 89 9.84 -11.63 5.65
C ARG A 89 10.90 -12.70 5.92
N ALA A 90 10.63 -13.92 5.47
CA ALA A 90 11.51 -15.08 5.58
C ALA A 90 11.12 -16.10 4.50
N ALA A 91 11.86 -17.19 4.38
CA ALA A 91 11.49 -18.28 3.51
C ALA A 91 10.14 -18.88 3.93
N GLY A 92 9.17 -18.89 3.01
CA GLY A 92 7.81 -19.37 3.27
C GLY A 92 6.92 -18.44 4.10
N LEU A 93 7.37 -17.21 4.41
CA LEU A 93 6.61 -16.25 5.21
C LEU A 93 6.52 -14.90 4.49
N TYR A 94 5.31 -14.56 4.05
CA TYR A 94 5.04 -13.40 3.22
C TYR A 94 3.88 -12.58 3.76
N HIS A 95 3.90 -11.26 3.53
CA HIS A 95 2.83 -10.34 3.93
C HIS A 95 2.53 -9.31 2.83
N ASN A 96 1.31 -8.81 2.85
CA ASN A 96 0.95 -7.55 2.20
C ASN A 96 1.25 -6.42 3.21
N THR A 97 2.22 -5.57 2.90
CA THR A 97 2.79 -4.64 3.88
C THR A 97 2.77 -3.22 3.37
N ALA A 98 2.06 -2.34 4.08
CA ALA A 98 2.20 -0.90 3.88
C ALA A 98 3.46 -0.39 4.61
N VAL A 99 4.21 0.48 3.94
CA VAL A 99 5.42 1.11 4.47
C VAL A 99 5.29 2.61 4.37
N VAL A 100 5.59 3.30 5.47
CA VAL A 100 5.65 4.76 5.51
C VAL A 100 7.10 5.20 5.47
N ILE A 101 7.43 6.01 4.48
CA ILE A 101 8.78 6.53 4.25
C ILE A 101 8.77 8.02 4.57
N GLU A 102 9.67 8.44 5.46
CA GLU A 102 9.82 9.82 5.90
C GLU A 102 10.57 10.66 4.87
N ARG A 103 10.48 12.00 5.00
CA ARG A 103 11.11 13.01 4.12
C ARG A 103 12.63 12.87 3.99
N ASP A 104 13.28 12.29 4.96
CA ASP A 104 14.73 12.03 4.92
C ASP A 104 15.08 10.72 4.19
N GLY A 105 14.06 9.97 3.74
CA GLY A 105 14.16 8.70 3.05
C GLY A 105 14.20 7.48 3.96
N THR A 106 14.13 7.66 5.27
CA THR A 106 14.08 6.53 6.22
C THR A 106 12.68 5.93 6.30
N ILE A 107 12.59 4.66 6.71
CA ILE A 107 11.32 4.01 7.01
C ILE A 107 10.85 4.50 8.38
N ALA A 108 9.78 5.32 8.41
CA ALA A 108 9.14 5.76 9.65
C ALA A 108 8.41 4.61 10.37
N GLY A 109 7.83 3.70 9.60
CA GLY A 109 7.15 2.52 10.13
C GLY A 109 6.52 1.67 9.03
N LYS A 110 5.93 0.55 9.46
CA LYS A 110 5.19 -0.33 8.55
C LYS A 110 4.02 -0.99 9.26
N TYR A 111 3.02 -1.36 8.46
CA TYR A 111 1.86 -2.13 8.86
C TYR A 111 1.71 -3.34 7.95
N ARG A 112 1.47 -4.53 8.51
CA ARG A 112 1.16 -5.75 7.76
C ARG A 112 -0.35 -5.96 7.77
N LYS A 113 -0.96 -6.08 6.59
CA LYS A 113 -2.40 -6.29 6.42
C LYS A 113 -2.90 -7.43 7.31
N MET A 114 -3.85 -7.12 8.19
CA MET A 114 -4.39 -8.09 9.15
C MET A 114 -5.51 -8.93 8.54
N HIS A 115 -6.42 -8.29 7.82
CA HIS A 115 -7.58 -8.95 7.24
C HIS A 115 -7.28 -9.33 5.79
N ILE A 116 -7.08 -10.62 5.56
CA ILE A 116 -6.67 -11.17 4.26
C ILE A 116 -7.89 -11.82 3.60
N PRO A 117 -8.38 -11.29 2.46
CA PRO A 117 -9.51 -11.85 1.72
C PRO A 117 -9.16 -13.19 1.06
N ASP A 118 -10.19 -13.97 0.76
CA ASP A 118 -10.09 -15.26 0.08
C ASP A 118 -11.35 -15.50 -0.77
N ASP A 119 -11.69 -14.52 -1.57
CA ASP A 119 -12.84 -14.56 -2.47
C ASP A 119 -12.39 -14.82 -3.91
N PRO A 120 -13.28 -15.22 -4.83
CA PRO A 120 -12.97 -15.35 -6.25
C PRO A 120 -12.28 -14.11 -6.79
N ALA A 121 -11.13 -14.29 -7.45
CA ALA A 121 -10.23 -13.25 -7.95
C ALA A 121 -9.52 -12.39 -6.86
N TYR A 122 -9.66 -12.77 -5.57
CA TYR A 122 -8.96 -12.17 -4.43
C TYR A 122 -8.36 -13.24 -3.53
N TYR A 123 -7.61 -14.19 -4.11
CA TYR A 123 -6.99 -15.32 -3.40
C TYR A 123 -5.75 -14.88 -2.61
N GLU A 124 -5.92 -13.88 -1.75
CA GLU A 124 -4.80 -13.31 -0.99
C GLU A 124 -4.27 -14.27 0.08
N LYS A 125 -5.09 -15.16 0.64
CA LYS A 125 -4.63 -16.15 1.61
C LYS A 125 -3.64 -17.17 1.05
N PHE A 126 -3.62 -17.37 -0.26
CA PHE A 126 -2.60 -18.19 -0.91
C PHE A 126 -1.20 -17.58 -0.77
N TYR A 127 -1.12 -16.25 -0.75
CA TYR A 127 0.14 -15.50 -0.75
C TYR A 127 0.53 -14.96 0.62
N PHE A 128 -0.42 -14.46 1.41
CA PHE A 128 -0.12 -13.64 2.58
C PHE A 128 -0.52 -14.29 3.89
N THR A 129 0.40 -14.24 4.84
CA THR A 129 0.11 -14.47 6.24
C THR A 129 -0.51 -13.20 6.84
N PRO A 130 -1.55 -13.30 7.69
CA PRO A 130 -2.08 -12.14 8.42
C PRO A 130 -1.01 -11.38 9.18
N GLY A 131 -1.20 -10.06 9.31
CA GLY A 131 -0.26 -9.18 10.00
C GLY A 131 -0.13 -9.50 11.49
N ASP A 132 1.05 -9.22 12.03
CA ASP A 132 1.43 -9.51 13.42
C ASP A 132 2.00 -8.28 14.16
N LEU A 133 1.89 -7.08 13.54
CA LEU A 133 2.41 -5.85 14.13
C LEU A 133 1.38 -5.10 14.99
N GLY A 134 0.13 -5.55 15.01
CA GLY A 134 -0.98 -4.85 15.66
C GLY A 134 -1.42 -3.58 14.91
N PHE A 135 -2.25 -2.76 15.57
CA PHE A 135 -2.81 -1.53 15.00
C PHE A 135 -2.18 -0.34 15.72
N HIS A 136 -1.05 0.15 15.22
CA HIS A 136 -0.31 1.26 15.80
C HIS A 136 -0.11 2.37 14.76
N PRO A 137 -0.55 3.60 15.05
CA PRO A 137 -0.27 4.75 14.20
C PRO A 137 1.24 5.01 14.09
N ILE A 138 1.66 5.53 12.96
CA ILE A 138 3.06 5.84 12.64
C ILE A 138 3.25 7.35 12.71
N ASP A 139 4.19 7.80 13.55
CA ASP A 139 4.57 9.20 13.66
C ASP A 139 5.41 9.63 12.47
N THR A 140 5.04 10.75 11.86
CA THR A 140 5.74 11.33 10.70
C THR A 140 5.81 12.84 10.82
N SER A 141 6.63 13.49 9.99
CA SER A 141 6.72 14.94 9.88
C SER A 141 5.43 15.61 9.37
N VAL A 142 4.48 14.85 8.86
CA VAL A 142 3.19 15.34 8.35
C VAL A 142 2.00 14.98 9.24
N GLY A 143 2.26 14.43 10.42
CA GLY A 143 1.25 14.00 11.39
C GLY A 143 1.32 12.51 11.70
N ARG A 144 0.42 12.06 12.54
CA ARG A 144 0.34 10.69 13.02
C ARG A 144 -0.61 9.87 12.16
N LEU A 145 -0.04 8.98 11.34
CA LEU A 145 -0.76 8.25 10.30
C LEU A 145 -1.21 6.87 10.78
N GLY A 146 -2.51 6.58 10.73
CA GLY A 146 -3.09 5.25 10.89
C GLY A 146 -3.16 4.56 9.54
N VAL A 147 -2.12 3.77 9.21
CA VAL A 147 -2.05 3.09 7.92
C VAL A 147 -2.55 1.66 8.05
N LEU A 148 -3.53 1.34 7.24
CA LEU A 148 -4.19 0.05 7.10
C LEU A 148 -4.16 -0.34 5.62
N VAL A 149 -4.65 -1.53 5.24
CA VAL A 149 -4.61 -1.95 3.82
C VAL A 149 -5.96 -2.53 3.39
N CYS A 150 -6.56 -1.94 2.36
CA CYS A 150 -7.67 -2.46 1.57
C CYS A 150 -8.82 -3.04 2.44
N TRP A 151 -8.95 -4.36 2.52
CA TRP A 151 -10.04 -5.04 3.23
C TRP A 151 -10.11 -4.71 4.73
N ASP A 152 -9.03 -4.23 5.35
CA ASP A 152 -9.06 -3.72 6.73
C ASP A 152 -10.11 -2.62 6.93
N GLN A 153 -10.49 -1.89 5.87
CA GLN A 153 -11.52 -0.84 5.92
C GLN A 153 -12.92 -1.36 6.28
N TRP A 154 -13.16 -2.66 6.08
CA TRP A 154 -14.46 -3.29 6.38
C TRP A 154 -14.60 -3.68 7.86
N TYR A 155 -13.52 -3.59 8.63
CA TYR A 155 -13.45 -3.96 10.04
C TYR A 155 -13.29 -2.70 10.90
N PRO A 156 -14.38 -2.23 11.56
CA PRO A 156 -14.35 -0.97 12.29
C PRO A 156 -13.37 -0.96 13.47
N GLU A 157 -12.98 -2.13 13.98
CA GLU A 157 -12.05 -2.28 15.10
C GLU A 157 -10.68 -1.70 14.76
N ALA A 158 -10.16 -1.95 13.55
CA ALA A 158 -8.85 -1.45 13.13
C ALA A 158 -8.80 0.08 13.14
N ALA A 159 -9.77 0.72 12.48
CA ALA A 159 -9.90 2.18 12.43
C ALA A 159 -10.05 2.78 13.83
N ARG A 160 -10.89 2.17 14.67
CA ARG A 160 -11.14 2.64 16.04
C ARG A 160 -9.88 2.55 16.90
N LEU A 161 -9.13 1.45 16.82
CA LEU A 161 -7.89 1.29 17.58
C LEU A 161 -6.83 2.30 17.15
N MET A 162 -6.69 2.56 15.85
CA MET A 162 -5.81 3.61 15.33
C MET A 162 -6.21 5.00 15.87
N ALA A 163 -7.51 5.34 15.80
CA ALA A 163 -8.03 6.62 16.26
C ALA A 163 -7.85 6.82 17.76
N LEU A 164 -8.12 5.78 18.58
CA LEU A 164 -7.92 5.81 20.04
C LEU A 164 -6.45 5.99 20.43
N GLN A 165 -5.52 5.59 19.56
CA GLN A 165 -4.09 5.80 19.75
C GLN A 165 -3.59 7.12 19.14
N GLY A 166 -4.51 7.99 18.70
CA GLY A 166 -4.20 9.34 18.23
C GLY A 166 -3.82 9.44 16.76
N ALA A 167 -4.25 8.50 15.90
CA ALA A 167 -4.13 8.70 14.46
C ALA A 167 -4.91 9.93 14.02
N GLU A 168 -4.25 10.83 13.31
CA GLU A 168 -4.85 12.07 12.77
C GLU A 168 -5.45 11.84 11.37
N MET A 169 -4.94 10.83 10.67
CA MET A 169 -5.41 10.43 9.34
C MET A 169 -5.41 8.91 9.22
N LEU A 170 -6.49 8.35 8.68
CA LEU A 170 -6.57 6.94 8.31
C LEU A 170 -6.33 6.79 6.81
N ILE A 171 -5.43 5.89 6.44
CA ILE A 171 -4.99 5.66 5.06
C ILE A 171 -5.16 4.19 4.73
N TYR A 172 -5.77 3.90 3.57
CA TYR A 172 -6.01 2.55 3.09
C TYR A 172 -5.53 2.40 1.64
N PRO A 173 -4.24 2.11 1.39
CA PRO A 173 -3.84 1.62 0.08
C PRO A 173 -4.73 0.47 -0.35
N THR A 174 -5.33 0.58 -1.53
CA THR A 174 -6.37 -0.35 -1.96
C THR A 174 -6.17 -0.76 -3.41
N ALA A 175 -6.37 -2.06 -3.69
CA ALA A 175 -6.50 -2.63 -5.03
C ALA A 175 -7.84 -3.36 -5.09
N ILE A 176 -8.90 -2.64 -5.42
CA ILE A 176 -10.25 -3.17 -5.59
C ILE A 176 -10.68 -2.94 -7.04
N GLY A 177 -11.29 -3.94 -7.64
CA GLY A 177 -11.74 -3.90 -9.01
C GLY A 177 -13.16 -3.42 -9.14
N PHE A 178 -13.49 -2.95 -10.34
CA PHE A 178 -14.85 -2.79 -10.82
C PHE A 178 -15.18 -4.03 -11.64
N GLU A 179 -16.12 -4.82 -11.16
CA GLU A 179 -16.55 -6.04 -11.85
C GLU A 179 -17.69 -5.70 -12.82
N SER A 180 -17.41 -5.82 -14.11
CA SER A 180 -18.43 -5.54 -15.15
C SER A 180 -19.60 -6.52 -15.11
N SER A 181 -19.44 -7.66 -14.46
CA SER A 181 -20.48 -8.68 -14.25
C SER A 181 -21.37 -8.41 -13.05
N ASP A 182 -21.02 -7.45 -12.19
CA ASP A 182 -21.82 -7.10 -11.01
C ASP A 182 -23.17 -6.47 -11.44
N GLU A 183 -24.17 -6.63 -10.58
CA GLU A 183 -25.45 -5.98 -10.76
C GLU A 183 -25.28 -4.43 -10.82
N PRO A 184 -26.07 -3.72 -11.64
CA PRO A 184 -25.92 -2.28 -11.84
C PRO A 184 -25.91 -1.45 -10.54
N ALA A 185 -26.66 -1.89 -9.52
CA ALA A 185 -26.69 -1.23 -8.22
C ALA A 185 -25.36 -1.38 -7.47
N GLU A 186 -24.68 -2.51 -7.58
CA GLU A 186 -23.37 -2.75 -6.98
C GLU A 186 -22.28 -1.98 -7.73
N GLN A 187 -22.33 -1.99 -9.07
CA GLN A 187 -21.43 -1.18 -9.89
C GLN A 187 -21.52 0.32 -9.54
N GLN A 188 -22.73 0.82 -9.22
CA GLN A 188 -22.92 2.21 -8.82
C GLN A 188 -22.33 2.52 -7.42
N ARG A 189 -22.34 1.55 -6.52
CA ARG A 189 -21.71 1.70 -5.18
C ARG A 189 -20.19 1.71 -5.21
N GLN A 190 -19.59 1.08 -6.23
CA GLN A 190 -18.14 1.00 -6.40
C GLN A 190 -17.54 2.24 -7.08
N ARG A 191 -18.36 3.15 -7.60
CA ARG A 191 -17.94 4.42 -8.24
C ARG A 191 -17.95 5.57 -7.25
#